data_c1c973592d38e9f2fca2eb4b3b7424da
#
_entry.id   c1c973592d38e9f2fca2eb4b3b7424da
#
_cell.length_a   1.000
_cell.length_b   1.000
_cell.length_c   1.000
_cell.angle_alpha   90.00
_cell.angle_beta   90.00
_cell.angle_gamma   90.00
#
_symmetry.space_group_name_H-M   'P 1'
#
loop_
_entity.id
_entity.type
_entity.pdbx_description
1 polymer ?
#
loop_
_entity_poly.entity_id
_entity_poly.type
_entity_poly.pdbx_seq_one_letter_code
_entity_poly.pdbx_strand_id
1 'polypeptide(L)'
;MNGAVMVLPRDGLRDKTGKPLHYDRVYYIGESDFYVPRGDDGKFQSFTDASDFLPKTLELMRKLSPSHVVFEGKVGALTGKNALQAKVGETVLIVHSQANRDSRPHLIGGHGDYVWETGGFHNPPEQGLQTWFIRGGSAGAALYTFRQPGIYAYLSHNLIEAVELGAVAHFKVEGKWNDDLMKQVSPPGPIPPDGIPQVKAN
;
A
#
# COMPACT_ATOMS: atom_id res chain seq x y z
N MET A 1 16.97 -2.33 -9.62
CA MET A 1 15.79 -1.84 -10.35
C MET A 1 14.74 -2.93 -10.32
N ASN A 2 13.50 -2.61 -10.03
CA ASN A 2 12.36 -3.51 -10.13
C ASN A 2 11.19 -2.79 -10.81
N GLY A 3 10.22 -3.55 -11.27
CA GLY A 3 9.00 -3.07 -11.88
C GLY A 3 8.09 -4.24 -12.20
N ALA A 4 6.85 -3.98 -12.54
CA ALA A 4 5.91 -5.01 -12.93
C ALA A 4 5.66 -4.97 -14.44
N VAL A 5 5.53 -6.15 -15.03
CA VAL A 5 4.95 -6.33 -16.37
C VAL A 5 3.58 -6.97 -16.18
N MET A 6 2.54 -6.24 -16.54
CA MET A 6 1.17 -6.74 -16.41
C MET A 6 0.72 -7.39 -17.72
N VAL A 7 0.39 -8.68 -17.65
CA VAL A 7 -0.20 -9.43 -18.77
C VAL A 7 -1.60 -9.85 -18.38
N LEU A 8 -2.58 -9.28 -19.06
CA LEU A 8 -3.99 -9.60 -18.84
C LEU A 8 -4.43 -10.81 -19.66
N PRO A 9 -5.35 -11.65 -19.15
CA PRO A 9 -6.02 -12.65 -19.95
C PRO A 9 -6.75 -12.00 -21.14
N ARG A 10 -6.81 -12.68 -22.30
CA ARG A 10 -7.48 -12.14 -23.50
C ARG A 10 -8.94 -11.79 -23.25
N ASP A 11 -9.62 -12.57 -22.40
CA ASP A 11 -11.03 -12.40 -22.05
C ASP A 11 -11.23 -11.52 -20.79
N GLY A 12 -10.20 -10.79 -20.36
CA GLY A 12 -10.22 -9.94 -19.16
C GLY A 12 -10.11 -10.73 -17.84
N LEU A 13 -10.20 -9.99 -16.74
CA LEU A 13 -10.16 -10.56 -15.40
C LEU A 13 -11.48 -11.27 -15.09
N ARG A 14 -11.40 -12.37 -14.32
CA ARG A 14 -12.58 -13.15 -13.92
C ARG A 14 -12.45 -13.57 -12.46
N ASP A 15 -13.60 -13.71 -11.79
CA ASP A 15 -13.65 -14.33 -10.47
C ASP A 15 -13.59 -15.87 -10.56
N LYS A 16 -13.63 -16.54 -9.41
CA LYS A 16 -13.59 -18.01 -9.32
C LYS A 16 -14.77 -18.73 -9.98
N THR A 17 -15.85 -18.02 -10.28
CA THR A 17 -17.04 -18.57 -10.99
C THR A 17 -16.98 -18.32 -12.49
N GLY A 18 -15.95 -17.61 -12.96
CA GLY A 18 -15.82 -17.19 -14.35
C GLY A 18 -16.54 -15.89 -14.70
N LYS A 19 -17.15 -15.20 -13.71
CA LYS A 19 -17.80 -13.91 -13.91
C LYS A 19 -16.75 -12.84 -14.25
N PRO A 20 -16.98 -12.04 -15.32
CA PRO A 20 -16.06 -10.94 -15.66
C PRO A 20 -15.94 -9.91 -14.54
N LEU A 21 -14.71 -9.45 -14.32
CA LEU A 21 -14.36 -8.39 -13.40
C LEU A 21 -13.83 -7.19 -14.19
N HIS A 22 -14.32 -6.00 -13.85
CA HIS A 22 -13.94 -4.76 -14.51
C HIS A 22 -13.24 -3.83 -13.52
N TYR A 23 -12.45 -2.90 -14.04
CA TYR A 23 -11.88 -1.81 -13.29
C TYR A 23 -11.89 -0.53 -14.13
N ASP A 24 -12.01 0.60 -13.45
CA ASP A 24 -12.05 1.93 -14.07
C ASP A 24 -10.65 2.53 -14.15
N ARG A 25 -9.80 2.17 -13.20
CA ARG A 25 -8.42 2.65 -13.07
C ARG A 25 -7.46 1.54 -12.71
N VAL A 26 -6.20 1.74 -13.10
CA VAL A 26 -5.09 0.91 -12.65
C VAL A 26 -4.01 1.80 -12.05
N TYR A 27 -3.48 1.40 -10.90
CA TYR A 27 -2.32 2.02 -10.27
C TYR A 27 -1.25 0.99 -10.00
N TYR A 28 -0.04 1.36 -10.32
CA TYR A 28 1.15 0.59 -9.96
C TYR A 28 1.76 1.17 -8.69
N ILE A 29 2.18 0.31 -7.78
CA ILE A 29 2.90 0.64 -6.56
C ILE A 29 4.12 -0.27 -6.47
N GLY A 30 5.30 0.31 -6.67
CA GLY A 30 6.58 -0.38 -6.54
C GLY A 30 7.18 -0.14 -5.17
N GLU A 31 7.26 -1.18 -4.34
CA GLU A 31 7.89 -1.11 -3.02
C GLU A 31 9.35 -1.49 -3.09
N SER A 32 10.19 -0.70 -2.45
CA SER A 32 11.63 -0.93 -2.37
C SER A 32 12.15 -0.62 -0.98
N ASP A 33 13.05 -1.46 -0.50
CA ASP A 33 13.78 -1.26 0.73
C ASP A 33 15.20 -0.78 0.44
N PHE A 34 15.64 0.22 1.20
CA PHE A 34 16.97 0.81 1.11
C PHE A 34 17.72 0.63 2.44
N TYR A 35 19.03 0.47 2.34
CA TYR A 35 19.93 0.20 3.45
C TYR A 35 21.04 1.25 3.45
N VAL A 36 20.69 2.48 3.84
CA VAL A 36 21.63 3.60 3.88
C VAL A 36 22.28 3.65 5.27
N PRO A 37 23.63 3.53 5.36
CA PRO A 37 24.33 3.59 6.63
C PRO A 37 24.21 4.97 7.30
N ARG A 38 24.28 4.99 8.62
CA ARG A 38 24.42 6.21 9.41
C ARG A 38 25.85 6.37 9.90
N GLY A 39 26.30 7.61 10.02
CA GLY A 39 27.54 7.98 10.69
C GLY A 39 27.41 8.00 12.21
N ASP A 40 28.50 8.26 12.90
CA ASP A 40 28.57 8.38 14.36
C ASP A 40 27.69 9.55 14.88
N ASP A 41 27.40 10.53 14.03
CA ASP A 41 26.49 11.64 14.29
C ASP A 41 25.01 11.28 14.12
N GLY A 42 24.70 10.00 13.78
CA GLY A 42 23.36 9.49 13.55
C GLY A 42 22.72 9.87 12.21
N LYS A 43 23.41 10.67 11.37
CA LYS A 43 22.89 11.09 10.05
C LYS A 43 23.17 10.03 8.99
N PHE A 44 22.34 10.00 7.97
CA PHE A 44 22.59 9.15 6.80
C PHE A 44 23.87 9.60 6.09
N GLN A 45 24.72 8.62 5.76
CA GLN A 45 25.96 8.87 5.06
C GLN A 45 25.72 9.05 3.56
N SER A 46 26.49 9.94 2.95
CA SER A 46 26.60 10.08 1.50
C SER A 46 27.93 9.50 1.02
N PHE A 47 27.91 8.83 -0.10
CA PHE A 47 29.09 8.17 -0.68
C PHE A 47 29.25 8.61 -2.12
N THR A 48 30.49 8.78 -2.54
CA THR A 48 30.85 9.09 -3.92
C THR A 48 31.28 7.86 -4.71
N ASP A 49 31.64 6.79 -4.00
CA ASP A 49 32.15 5.57 -4.59
C ASP A 49 31.39 4.33 -4.08
N ALA A 50 31.14 3.38 -4.98
CA ALA A 50 30.46 2.14 -4.65
C ALA A 50 31.29 1.22 -3.75
N SER A 51 32.63 1.30 -3.82
CA SER A 51 33.53 0.49 -2.99
C SER A 51 33.41 0.84 -1.50
N ASP A 52 33.14 2.11 -1.18
CA ASP A 52 32.95 2.57 0.20
C ASP A 52 31.54 2.30 0.72
N PHE A 53 30.55 2.38 -0.18
CA PHE A 53 29.14 2.19 0.14
C PHE A 53 28.78 0.72 0.35
N LEU A 54 29.20 -0.15 -0.56
CA LEU A 54 28.73 -1.53 -0.64
C LEU A 54 28.98 -2.37 0.63
N PRO A 55 30.16 -2.36 1.26
CA PRO A 55 30.39 -3.15 2.47
C PRO A 55 29.46 -2.77 3.63
N LYS A 56 29.26 -1.47 3.84
CA LYS A 56 28.40 -0.94 4.92
C LYS A 56 26.92 -1.23 4.67
N THR A 57 26.47 -1.11 3.43
CA THR A 57 25.11 -1.46 3.02
C THR A 57 24.85 -2.95 3.20
N LEU A 58 25.79 -3.82 2.78
CA LEU A 58 25.65 -5.27 2.95
C LEU A 58 25.57 -5.68 4.42
N GLU A 59 26.27 -4.99 5.30
CA GLU A 59 26.15 -5.24 6.75
C GLU A 59 24.73 -4.98 7.25
N LEU A 60 24.11 -3.87 6.86
CA LEU A 60 22.72 -3.55 7.21
C LEU A 60 21.74 -4.55 6.58
N MET A 61 21.97 -4.95 5.33
CA MET A 61 21.15 -5.95 4.65
C MET A 61 21.18 -7.31 5.36
N ARG A 62 22.37 -7.76 5.82
CA ARG A 62 22.50 -9.00 6.60
C ARG A 62 21.72 -8.96 7.92
N LYS A 63 21.57 -7.78 8.50
CA LYS A 63 20.78 -7.55 9.72
C LYS A 63 19.28 -7.37 9.44
N LEU A 64 18.86 -7.36 8.17
CA LEU A 64 17.50 -7.06 7.73
C LEU A 64 16.95 -5.76 8.34
N SER A 65 17.80 -4.74 8.45
CA SER A 65 17.50 -3.45 9.07
C SER A 65 17.50 -2.34 8.01
N PRO A 66 16.42 -2.20 7.22
CA PRO A 66 16.32 -1.17 6.21
C PRO A 66 16.26 0.23 6.86
N SER A 67 16.89 1.20 6.21
CA SER A 67 16.77 2.61 6.58
C SER A 67 15.48 3.24 6.07
N HIS A 68 14.98 2.76 4.92
CA HIS A 68 13.75 3.20 4.28
C HIS A 68 13.08 2.00 3.63
N VAL A 69 11.77 1.95 3.73
CA VAL A 69 10.90 1.09 2.91
C VAL A 69 9.87 2.03 2.29
N VAL A 70 9.89 2.18 0.98
CA VAL A 70 9.18 3.27 0.32
C VAL A 70 8.44 2.79 -0.92
N PHE A 71 7.37 3.50 -1.25
CA PHE A 71 6.68 3.36 -2.51
C PHE A 71 7.22 4.36 -3.53
N GLU A 72 7.38 3.93 -4.79
CA GLU A 72 7.88 4.76 -5.88
C GLU A 72 9.21 5.48 -5.56
N GLY A 73 10.10 4.79 -4.82
CA GLY A 73 11.49 5.20 -4.62
C GLY A 73 11.74 6.30 -3.59
N LYS A 74 10.73 6.86 -2.93
CA LYS A 74 10.92 7.86 -1.86
C LYS A 74 9.77 7.95 -0.88
N VAL A 75 10.06 8.39 0.34
CA VAL A 75 9.04 8.70 1.34
C VAL A 75 8.08 9.77 0.81
N GLY A 76 6.79 9.50 0.93
CA GLY A 76 5.74 10.45 0.55
C GLY A 76 5.49 10.60 -0.96
N ALA A 77 6.05 9.73 -1.81
CA ALA A 77 5.87 9.80 -3.26
C ALA A 77 4.39 9.81 -3.68
N LEU A 78 3.56 9.04 -2.98
CA LEU A 78 2.14 8.85 -3.28
C LEU A 78 1.22 9.38 -2.17
N THR A 79 1.64 10.41 -1.43
CA THR A 79 0.86 11.00 -0.34
C THR A 79 0.58 12.50 -0.56
N GLY A 80 -0.31 13.08 0.22
CA GLY A 80 -0.66 14.50 0.16
C GLY A 80 -1.14 14.91 -1.23
N LYS A 81 -0.48 15.89 -1.85
CA LYS A 81 -0.82 16.38 -3.19
C LYS A 81 -0.61 15.34 -4.30
N ASN A 82 0.20 14.33 -4.05
CA ASN A 82 0.50 13.25 -4.99
C ASN A 82 -0.36 12.01 -4.73
N ALA A 83 -1.37 12.09 -3.85
CA ALA A 83 -2.28 10.98 -3.58
C ALA A 83 -2.94 10.47 -4.86
N LEU A 84 -3.11 9.17 -4.95
CA LEU A 84 -3.83 8.50 -6.03
C LEU A 84 -5.30 8.93 -6.01
N GLN A 85 -5.90 9.14 -7.17
CA GLN A 85 -7.25 9.70 -7.27
C GLN A 85 -8.27 8.62 -7.63
N ALA A 86 -9.41 8.61 -6.95
CA ALA A 86 -10.56 7.78 -7.31
C ALA A 86 -11.88 8.49 -7.01
N LYS A 87 -12.97 7.92 -7.44
CA LYS A 87 -14.33 8.38 -7.11
C LYS A 87 -15.13 7.25 -6.47
N VAL A 88 -16.11 7.62 -5.68
CA VAL A 88 -17.10 6.66 -5.17
C VAL A 88 -17.77 5.95 -6.34
N GLY A 89 -17.81 4.61 -6.26
CA GLY A 89 -18.30 3.73 -7.31
C GLY A 89 -17.22 3.24 -8.29
N GLU A 90 -16.06 3.88 -8.38
CA GLU A 90 -14.96 3.39 -9.21
C GLU A 90 -14.29 2.16 -8.58
N THR A 91 -14.00 1.18 -9.41
CA THR A 91 -13.19 0.01 -9.09
C THR A 91 -11.76 0.26 -9.57
N VAL A 92 -10.81 0.09 -8.66
CA VAL A 92 -9.39 0.30 -8.93
C VAL A 92 -8.65 -1.03 -8.88
N LEU A 93 -7.84 -1.29 -9.90
CA LEU A 93 -6.84 -2.36 -9.89
C LEU A 93 -5.53 -1.79 -9.34
N ILE A 94 -5.11 -2.29 -8.20
CA ILE A 94 -3.83 -1.96 -7.57
C ILE A 94 -2.85 -3.08 -7.92
N VAL A 95 -1.81 -2.76 -8.69
CA VAL A 95 -0.71 -3.67 -9.00
C VAL A 95 0.45 -3.32 -8.08
N HIS A 96 0.88 -4.26 -7.25
CA HIS A 96 1.94 -4.04 -6.28
C HIS A 96 3.12 -4.99 -6.57
N SER A 97 4.32 -4.45 -6.63
CA SER A 97 5.55 -5.25 -6.69
C SER A 97 6.47 -4.93 -5.52
N GLN A 98 7.14 -5.96 -5.03
CA GLN A 98 8.15 -5.84 -3.98
C GLN A 98 9.51 -6.29 -4.50
N ALA A 99 10.50 -5.42 -4.36
CA ALA A 99 11.82 -5.62 -4.95
C ALA A 99 12.64 -6.73 -4.28
N ASN A 100 12.60 -6.82 -2.95
CA ASN A 100 13.55 -7.61 -2.18
C ASN A 100 12.87 -8.42 -1.07
N ARG A 101 12.30 -7.76 -0.05
CA ARG A 101 11.65 -8.43 1.07
C ARG A 101 10.17 -8.64 0.79
N ASP A 102 9.51 -9.43 1.61
CA ASP A 102 8.06 -9.57 1.55
C ASP A 102 7.34 -8.33 2.07
N SER A 103 6.15 -8.10 1.56
CA SER A 103 5.25 -7.02 1.98
C SER A 103 3.87 -7.56 2.34
N ARG A 104 3.15 -6.78 3.11
CA ARG A 104 1.79 -7.07 3.57
C ARG A 104 0.87 -5.89 3.27
N PRO A 105 0.52 -5.69 2.00
CA PRO A 105 -0.35 -4.59 1.63
C PRO A 105 -1.70 -4.65 2.33
N HIS A 106 -2.16 -3.48 2.75
CA HIS A 106 -3.43 -3.26 3.42
C HIS A 106 -4.02 -1.91 2.98
N LEU A 107 -5.33 -1.87 2.80
CA LEU A 107 -6.05 -0.65 2.47
C LEU A 107 -6.92 -0.24 3.67
N ILE A 108 -6.46 0.74 4.44
CA ILE A 108 -7.25 1.28 5.57
C ILE A 108 -8.48 2.00 5.03
N GLY A 109 -9.65 1.58 5.51
CA GLY A 109 -10.95 2.04 5.04
C GLY A 109 -11.57 1.15 3.95
N GLY A 110 -10.85 0.11 3.53
CA GLY A 110 -11.30 -0.87 2.53
C GLY A 110 -10.64 -2.22 2.72
N HIS A 111 -10.66 -3.02 1.67
CA HIS A 111 -10.00 -4.34 1.61
C HIS A 111 -9.79 -4.73 0.14
N GLY A 112 -9.18 -5.86 -0.14
CA GLY A 112 -9.16 -6.43 -1.49
C GLY A 112 -10.47 -7.16 -1.76
N ASP A 113 -11.35 -6.62 -2.62
CA ASP A 113 -12.55 -7.34 -3.05
C ASP A 113 -12.16 -8.63 -3.78
N TYR A 114 -11.11 -8.55 -4.62
CA TYR A 114 -10.47 -9.67 -5.30
C TYR A 114 -8.95 -9.48 -5.29
N VAL A 115 -8.20 -10.52 -4.95
CA VAL A 115 -6.75 -10.42 -4.76
C VAL A 115 -6.03 -11.57 -5.46
N TRP A 116 -5.00 -11.26 -6.24
CA TRP A 116 -4.05 -12.19 -6.85
C TRP A 116 -2.68 -12.01 -6.18
N GLU A 117 -2.46 -12.65 -5.05
CA GLU A 117 -1.20 -12.53 -4.28
C GLU A 117 0.04 -12.97 -5.05
N THR A 118 -0.13 -13.90 -5.99
CA THR A 118 0.95 -14.45 -6.80
C THR A 118 1.11 -13.75 -8.16
N GLY A 119 0.27 -12.76 -8.46
CA GLY A 119 0.27 -12.02 -9.72
C GLY A 119 -0.20 -12.80 -10.94
N GLY A 120 -0.58 -14.05 -10.80
CA GLY A 120 -1.07 -14.88 -11.91
C GLY A 120 -2.55 -14.71 -12.14
N PHE A 121 -2.95 -13.83 -13.04
CA PHE A 121 -4.37 -13.56 -13.36
C PHE A 121 -5.15 -14.74 -13.96
N HIS A 122 -4.49 -15.81 -14.35
CA HIS A 122 -5.12 -17.08 -14.74
C HIS A 122 -5.59 -17.91 -13.55
N ASN A 123 -5.08 -17.63 -12.35
CA ASN A 123 -5.54 -18.23 -11.11
C ASN A 123 -6.82 -17.53 -10.63
N PRO A 124 -7.76 -18.26 -10.01
CA PRO A 124 -8.89 -17.61 -9.37
C PRO A 124 -8.38 -16.68 -8.24
N PRO A 125 -8.93 -15.46 -8.12
CA PRO A 125 -8.56 -14.57 -7.04
C PRO A 125 -9.14 -15.01 -5.71
N GLU A 126 -8.42 -14.73 -4.62
CA GLU A 126 -8.98 -14.70 -3.28
C GLU A 126 -9.95 -13.51 -3.12
N GLN A 127 -10.87 -13.59 -2.18
CA GLN A 127 -11.91 -12.58 -2.01
C GLN A 127 -11.96 -12.06 -0.56
N GLY A 128 -12.15 -10.75 -0.42
CA GLY A 128 -12.39 -10.13 0.89
C GLY A 128 -11.17 -10.11 1.80
N LEU A 129 -9.96 -10.01 1.25
CA LEU A 129 -8.76 -9.96 2.07
C LEU A 129 -8.53 -8.55 2.62
N GLN A 130 -8.40 -8.43 3.92
CA GLN A 130 -8.04 -7.16 4.56
C GLN A 130 -6.55 -6.85 4.35
N THR A 131 -5.72 -7.85 4.50
CA THR A 131 -4.28 -7.79 4.24
C THR A 131 -3.91 -8.98 3.35
N TRP A 132 -3.03 -8.77 2.39
CA TRP A 132 -2.54 -9.84 1.52
C TRP A 132 -1.03 -9.90 1.51
N PHE A 133 -0.47 -10.93 0.92
CA PHE A 133 0.96 -11.21 1.00
C PHE A 133 1.61 -11.10 -0.38
N ILE A 134 2.58 -10.20 -0.49
CA ILE A 134 3.45 -10.10 -1.67
C ILE A 134 4.82 -10.61 -1.29
N ARG A 135 5.22 -11.70 -1.89
CA ARG A 135 6.52 -12.31 -1.67
C ARG A 135 7.63 -11.41 -2.20
N GLY A 136 8.79 -11.42 -1.55
CA GLY A 136 9.98 -10.72 -2.04
C GLY A 136 10.32 -11.13 -3.47
N GLY A 137 10.65 -10.15 -4.32
CA GLY A 137 10.95 -10.36 -5.73
C GLY A 137 9.74 -10.75 -6.58
N SER A 138 8.52 -10.47 -6.12
CA SER A 138 7.29 -10.80 -6.85
C SER A 138 6.34 -9.60 -6.94
N ALA A 139 5.23 -9.81 -7.64
CA ALA A 139 4.14 -8.86 -7.73
C ALA A 139 2.79 -9.55 -7.50
N GLY A 140 1.80 -8.78 -7.08
CA GLY A 140 0.42 -9.18 -6.96
C GLY A 140 -0.51 -8.07 -7.37
N ALA A 141 -1.79 -8.32 -7.33
CA ALA A 141 -2.79 -7.32 -7.66
C ALA A 141 -4.04 -7.46 -6.78
N ALA A 142 -4.72 -6.34 -6.56
CA ALA A 142 -5.98 -6.30 -5.83
C ALA A 142 -6.99 -5.40 -6.56
N LEU A 143 -8.25 -5.81 -6.61
CA LEU A 143 -9.37 -4.97 -7.00
C LEU A 143 -10.10 -4.49 -5.75
N TYR A 144 -10.45 -3.22 -5.72
CA TYR A 144 -11.32 -2.64 -4.72
C TYR A 144 -12.26 -1.59 -5.33
N THR A 145 -13.54 -1.66 -4.99
CA THR A 145 -14.53 -0.65 -5.36
C THR A 145 -14.71 0.33 -4.22
N PHE A 146 -14.36 1.59 -4.42
CA PHE A 146 -14.50 2.63 -3.40
C PHE A 146 -15.98 2.96 -3.15
N ARG A 147 -16.42 2.86 -1.89
CA ARG A 147 -17.84 3.00 -1.51
C ARG A 147 -18.15 4.27 -0.74
N GLN A 148 -17.13 4.92 -0.19
CA GLN A 148 -17.23 6.18 0.55
C GLN A 148 -16.15 7.16 0.08
N PRO A 149 -16.42 8.48 0.11
CA PRO A 149 -15.37 9.47 -0.11
C PRO A 149 -14.46 9.57 1.11
N GLY A 150 -13.24 10.05 0.89
CA GLY A 150 -12.27 10.28 1.96
C GLY A 150 -10.85 9.97 1.55
N ILE A 151 -9.97 9.92 2.53
CA ILE A 151 -8.58 9.50 2.36
C ILE A 151 -8.43 8.08 2.87
N TYR A 152 -8.02 7.19 1.98
CA TYR A 152 -7.68 5.81 2.31
C TYR A 152 -6.17 5.68 2.32
N ALA A 153 -5.61 5.02 3.33
CA ALA A 153 -4.19 4.73 3.36
C ALA A 153 -3.94 3.31 2.86
N TYR A 154 -3.18 3.19 1.78
CA TYR A 154 -2.62 1.94 1.31
C TYR A 154 -1.20 1.82 1.82
N LEU A 155 -0.89 0.79 2.57
CA LEU A 155 0.38 0.68 3.28
C LEU A 155 0.84 -0.78 3.44
N SER A 156 2.14 -0.97 3.73
CA SER A 156 2.62 -2.25 4.28
C SER A 156 2.17 -2.39 5.72
N HIS A 157 1.46 -3.47 6.07
CA HIS A 157 0.99 -3.68 7.46
C HIS A 157 2.10 -4.14 8.42
N ASN A 158 3.34 -4.11 8.01
CA ASN A 158 4.45 -3.89 8.93
C ASN A 158 4.47 -2.40 9.26
N LEU A 159 3.82 -2.01 10.35
CA LEU A 159 3.52 -0.60 10.65
C LEU A 159 4.77 0.25 10.88
N ILE A 160 5.88 -0.33 11.34
CA ILE A 160 7.15 0.39 11.41
C ILE A 160 7.62 0.79 10.01
N GLU A 161 7.52 -0.12 9.04
CA GLU A 161 7.88 0.18 7.65
C GLU A 161 6.96 1.23 7.03
N ALA A 162 5.66 1.20 7.36
CA ALA A 162 4.71 2.18 6.87
C ALA A 162 4.91 3.57 7.49
N VAL A 163 4.94 3.65 8.82
CA VAL A 163 4.88 4.91 9.55
C VAL A 163 6.25 5.58 9.64
N GLU A 164 7.30 4.82 9.96
CA GLU A 164 8.64 5.38 10.18
C GLU A 164 9.52 5.33 8.92
N LEU A 165 9.37 4.29 8.08
CA LEU A 165 10.25 4.09 6.94
C LEU A 165 9.65 4.50 5.60
N GLY A 166 8.33 4.75 5.52
CA GLY A 166 7.68 5.42 4.41
C GLY A 166 6.87 4.56 3.44
N ALA A 167 6.57 3.29 3.79
CA ALA A 167 5.79 2.38 2.92
C ALA A 167 4.27 2.69 2.98
N VAL A 168 3.89 3.88 2.55
CA VAL A 168 2.51 4.38 2.54
C VAL A 168 2.17 5.16 1.29
N ALA A 169 0.98 4.95 0.77
CA ALA A 169 0.31 5.74 -0.27
C ALA A 169 -1.08 6.15 0.21
N HIS A 170 -1.62 7.23 -0.35
CA HIS A 170 -2.98 7.64 -0.11
C HIS A 170 -3.81 7.52 -1.39
N PHE A 171 -5.06 7.07 -1.25
CA PHE A 171 -6.10 7.28 -2.24
C PHE A 171 -7.00 8.42 -1.75
N LYS A 172 -7.11 9.48 -2.55
CA LYS A 172 -8.09 10.54 -2.35
C LYS A 172 -9.33 10.19 -3.16
N VAL A 173 -10.41 9.85 -2.47
CA VAL A 173 -11.68 9.43 -3.08
C VAL A 173 -12.68 10.55 -2.98
N GLU A 174 -13.19 10.99 -4.12
CA GLU A 174 -14.19 12.04 -4.22
C GLU A 174 -15.58 11.44 -4.46
N GLY A 175 -16.61 12.05 -3.91
CA GLY A 175 -17.98 11.59 -4.09
C GLY A 175 -18.93 12.01 -2.97
N LYS A 176 -20.15 11.52 -3.04
CA LYS A 176 -21.15 11.75 -2.01
C LYS A 176 -21.00 10.74 -0.89
N TRP A 177 -21.05 11.23 0.34
CA TRP A 177 -21.08 10.38 1.53
C TRP A 177 -22.38 9.57 1.60
N ASN A 178 -22.29 8.31 2.01
CA ASN A 178 -23.42 7.41 2.19
C ASN A 178 -23.57 7.01 3.67
N ASP A 179 -24.57 7.58 4.34
CA ASP A 179 -24.86 7.30 5.74
C ASP A 179 -25.35 5.87 6.01
N ASP A 180 -25.88 5.18 5.00
CA ASP A 180 -26.31 3.78 5.15
C ASP A 180 -25.13 2.82 5.35
N LEU A 181 -23.95 3.20 4.86
CA LEU A 181 -22.73 2.41 5.05
C LEU A 181 -21.98 2.80 6.32
N MET A 182 -21.93 4.09 6.62
CA MET A 182 -21.27 4.59 7.82
C MET A 182 -21.84 5.96 8.19
N LYS A 183 -22.48 6.05 9.36
CA LYS A 183 -23.01 7.30 9.89
C LYS A 183 -22.11 7.83 10.99
N GLN A 184 -21.70 9.08 10.84
CA GLN A 184 -20.98 9.78 11.88
C GLN A 184 -21.94 10.17 13.02
N VAL A 185 -21.70 9.66 14.22
CA VAL A 185 -22.56 9.89 15.39
C VAL A 185 -22.19 11.14 16.18
N SER A 186 -20.97 11.65 16.00
CA SER A 186 -20.49 12.90 16.61
C SER A 186 -19.63 13.66 15.61
N PRO A 187 -19.65 15.00 15.63
CA PRO A 187 -18.75 15.79 14.79
C PRO A 187 -17.28 15.51 15.18
N PRO A 188 -16.34 15.60 14.22
CA PRO A 188 -14.92 15.49 14.54
C PRO A 188 -14.51 16.61 15.50
N GLY A 189 -13.68 16.27 16.46
CA GLY A 189 -13.14 17.21 17.45
C GLY A 189 -11.78 16.76 17.93
N PRO A 190 -11.05 17.64 18.63
CA PRO A 190 -9.79 17.27 19.24
C PRO A 190 -10.01 16.17 20.29
N ILE A 191 -9.08 15.23 20.34
CA ILE A 191 -9.06 14.24 21.43
C ILE A 191 -8.71 14.98 22.72
N PRO A 192 -9.57 14.94 23.76
CA PRO A 192 -9.27 15.61 25.02
C PRO A 192 -8.04 14.98 25.70
N PRO A 193 -7.29 15.74 26.51
CA PRO A 193 -6.10 15.23 27.18
C PRO A 193 -6.32 13.97 28.01
N ASP A 194 -7.55 13.79 28.53
CA ASP A 194 -7.94 12.68 29.41
C ASP A 194 -8.39 11.42 28.66
N GLY A 195 -8.28 11.41 27.33
CA GLY A 195 -8.60 10.25 26.50
C GLY A 195 -9.89 10.40 25.67
N ILE A 196 -10.28 9.30 25.03
CA ILE A 196 -11.45 9.26 24.15
C ILE A 196 -12.74 9.36 24.98
N PRO A 197 -13.67 10.30 24.67
CA PRO A 197 -14.94 10.36 25.34
C PRO A 197 -15.69 9.03 25.25
N GLN A 198 -16.13 8.50 26.39
CA GLN A 198 -16.97 7.30 26.40
C GLN A 198 -18.31 7.63 25.72
N VAL A 199 -18.58 6.99 24.60
CA VAL A 199 -19.90 7.07 23.96
C VAL A 199 -20.88 6.33 24.88
N LYS A 200 -21.85 7.05 25.48
CA LYS A 200 -22.92 6.40 26.21
C LYS A 200 -23.74 5.58 25.19
N ALA A 201 -23.74 4.26 25.37
CA ALA A 201 -24.68 3.41 24.65
C ALA A 201 -26.12 3.82 25.08
N ASN A 202 -26.93 4.22 24.10
CA ASN A 202 -28.35 4.42 24.27
C ASN A 202 -29.06 3.08 24.16
#